data_5279dce4be37915205cea86a45bb391b
#
_entry.id   5279dce4be37915205cea86a45bb391b
#
_cell.length_a   1.000
_cell.length_b   1.000
_cell.length_c   1.000
_cell.angle_alpha   90.00
_cell.angle_beta   90.00
_cell.angle_gamma   90.00
#
_symmetry.space_group_name_H-M   'P 1'
#
loop_
_entity.id
_entity.type
_entity.pdbx_description
1 polymer ?
#
loop_
_entity_poly.entity_id
_entity_poly.type
_entity_poly.pdbx_seq_one_letter_code
_entity_poly.pdbx_strand_id
1 'polypeptide(L)'
;MEELKLYLITDSDILKGRDFYHCIEEALKGGVTMLQLREKEADGKEFLEKAMNLRELTRKYGVKFIINDRIDIAMLCDADGVHLGQSDIPAKEARKLIPGKIIGVSCRTVEEAEKAKE
;
A
#
# COMPACT_ATOMS: atom_id res chain seq x y z
N MET A 1 -12.48 -2.71 23.11
CA MET A 1 -11.25 -3.45 22.78
C MET A 1 -10.90 -3.24 21.31
N GLU A 2 -9.69 -2.84 21.05
CA GLU A 2 -9.28 -2.62 19.66
C GLU A 2 -9.11 -3.96 18.95
N GLU A 3 -9.57 -4.01 17.72
CA GLU A 3 -9.38 -5.19 16.89
C GLU A 3 -7.92 -5.36 16.52
N LEU A 4 -7.48 -6.60 16.51
CA LEU A 4 -6.14 -6.95 16.06
C LEU A 4 -6.07 -6.70 14.57
N LYS A 5 -5.20 -5.77 14.16
CA LYS A 5 -5.02 -5.43 12.76
C LYS A 5 -3.84 -6.20 12.18
N LEU A 6 -4.09 -6.92 11.10
CA LEU A 6 -3.06 -7.65 10.37
C LEU A 6 -2.70 -6.88 9.10
N TYR A 7 -1.43 -6.53 8.98
CA TYR A 7 -0.92 -5.76 7.86
C TYR A 7 -0.08 -6.68 6.96
N LEU A 8 -0.51 -6.84 5.72
CA LEU A 8 0.23 -7.64 4.75
C LEU A 8 0.89 -6.73 3.72
N ILE A 9 2.20 -6.92 3.50
CA ILE A 9 2.95 -6.22 2.47
C ILE A 9 3.30 -7.24 1.39
N THR A 10 2.91 -6.98 0.16
CA THR A 10 3.19 -7.91 -0.95
C THR A 10 4.56 -7.63 -1.56
N ASP A 11 5.20 -8.69 -2.01
CA ASP A 11 6.43 -8.62 -2.76
C ASP A 11 6.37 -9.72 -3.81
N SER A 12 6.32 -9.33 -5.08
CA SER A 12 6.21 -10.28 -6.19
C SER A 12 7.34 -11.30 -6.21
N ASP A 13 8.52 -10.91 -5.77
CA ASP A 13 9.67 -11.83 -5.76
C ASP A 13 9.47 -12.99 -4.80
N ILE A 14 8.83 -12.72 -3.65
CA ILE A 14 8.54 -13.75 -2.66
C ILE A 14 7.47 -14.71 -3.17
N LEU A 15 6.53 -14.21 -3.97
CA LEU A 15 5.41 -15.00 -4.50
C LEU A 15 5.71 -15.57 -5.89
N LYS A 16 6.94 -15.43 -6.36
CA LYS A 16 7.36 -15.92 -7.67
C LYS A 16 7.09 -17.41 -7.81
N GLY A 17 6.44 -17.80 -8.91
CA GLY A 17 6.08 -19.18 -9.15
C GLY A 17 4.76 -19.62 -8.55
N ARG A 18 4.05 -18.72 -7.85
CA ARG A 18 2.73 -18.96 -7.29
C ARG A 18 1.73 -18.02 -7.94
N ASP A 19 0.45 -18.38 -7.88
CA ASP A 19 -0.60 -17.48 -8.32
C ASP A 19 -0.69 -16.32 -7.34
N PHE A 20 -0.21 -15.17 -7.77
CA PHE A 20 -0.13 -13.96 -6.97
C PHE A 20 -1.48 -13.57 -6.37
N TYR A 21 -2.52 -13.51 -7.21
CA TYR A 21 -3.84 -13.07 -6.75
C TYR A 21 -4.50 -14.09 -5.84
N HIS A 22 -4.31 -15.37 -6.13
CA HIS A 22 -4.85 -16.43 -5.29
C HIS A 22 -4.25 -16.39 -3.88
N CYS A 23 -2.94 -16.24 -3.78
CA CYS A 23 -2.26 -16.16 -2.48
C CYS A 23 -2.75 -14.96 -1.68
N ILE A 24 -2.93 -13.82 -2.34
CA ILE A 24 -3.42 -12.62 -1.67
C ILE A 24 -4.86 -12.81 -1.22
N GLU A 25 -5.72 -13.37 -2.08
CA GLU A 25 -7.10 -13.59 -1.72
C GLU A 25 -7.23 -14.52 -0.51
N GLU A 26 -6.42 -15.57 -0.44
CA GLU A 26 -6.42 -16.45 0.72
C GLU A 26 -6.01 -15.71 2.00
N ALA A 27 -5.05 -14.80 1.90
CA ALA A 27 -4.65 -13.97 3.03
C ALA A 27 -5.79 -13.05 3.49
N LEU A 28 -6.51 -12.45 2.54
CA LEU A 28 -7.65 -11.58 2.86
C LEU A 28 -8.77 -12.36 3.54
N LYS A 29 -9.03 -13.57 3.10
CA LYS A 29 -9.99 -14.47 3.75
C LYS A 29 -9.54 -14.82 5.17
N GLY A 30 -8.23 -14.89 5.39
CA GLY A 30 -7.65 -15.25 6.68
C GLY A 30 -7.65 -14.15 7.74
N GLY A 31 -8.13 -12.96 7.41
CA GLY A 31 -8.27 -11.90 8.41
C GLY A 31 -7.35 -10.69 8.26
N VAL A 32 -6.63 -10.58 7.15
CA VAL A 32 -5.83 -9.39 6.88
C VAL A 32 -6.75 -8.17 6.79
N THR A 33 -6.39 -7.09 7.48
CA THR A 33 -7.21 -5.87 7.52
C THR A 33 -6.63 -4.73 6.68
N MET A 34 -5.36 -4.82 6.32
CA MET A 34 -4.69 -3.82 5.49
C MET A 34 -3.68 -4.50 4.58
N LEU A 35 -3.70 -4.14 3.30
CA LEU A 35 -2.82 -4.69 2.28
C LEU A 35 -2.01 -3.57 1.65
N GLN A 36 -0.68 -3.71 1.62
CA GLN A 36 0.19 -2.79 0.90
C GLN A 36 0.77 -3.49 -0.33
N LEU A 37 0.58 -2.89 -1.49
CA LEU A 37 1.19 -3.35 -2.73
C LEU A 37 2.55 -2.68 -2.91
N ARG A 38 3.61 -3.49 -2.90
CA ARG A 38 4.97 -3.03 -3.07
C ARG A 38 5.58 -3.74 -4.27
N GLU A 39 5.87 -2.97 -5.33
CA GLU A 39 6.43 -3.48 -6.57
C GLU A 39 7.63 -2.60 -6.99
N LYS A 40 8.81 -2.96 -6.55
CA LYS A 40 10.01 -2.14 -6.81
C LYS A 40 10.54 -2.26 -8.22
N GLU A 41 10.36 -3.41 -8.84
CA GLU A 41 10.93 -3.69 -10.17
C GLU A 41 9.92 -3.67 -11.30
N ALA A 42 8.64 -3.61 -11.01
CA ALA A 42 7.61 -3.54 -12.03
C ALA A 42 7.58 -2.16 -12.69
N ASP A 43 7.34 -2.13 -14.00
CA ASP A 43 7.14 -0.86 -14.66
C ASP A 43 5.76 -0.27 -14.30
N GLY A 44 5.50 0.97 -14.71
CA GLY A 44 4.27 1.65 -14.35
C GLY A 44 3.01 0.93 -14.81
N LYS A 45 3.07 0.33 -15.99
CA LYS A 45 1.93 -0.40 -16.56
C LYS A 45 1.61 -1.65 -15.76
N GLU A 46 2.62 -2.45 -15.43
CA GLU A 46 2.46 -3.64 -14.61
C GLU A 46 1.96 -3.30 -13.20
N PHE A 47 2.54 -2.27 -12.62
CA PHE A 47 2.16 -1.83 -11.28
C PHE A 47 0.70 -1.41 -11.27
N LEU A 48 0.29 -0.60 -12.24
CA LEU A 48 -1.09 -0.12 -12.33
C LEU A 48 -2.06 -1.28 -12.52
N GLU A 49 -1.72 -2.24 -13.38
CA GLU A 49 -2.57 -3.42 -13.62
C GLU A 49 -2.80 -4.22 -12.34
N LYS A 50 -1.72 -4.49 -11.60
CA LYS A 50 -1.83 -5.19 -10.32
C LYS A 50 -2.64 -4.37 -9.31
N ALA A 51 -2.41 -3.07 -9.26
CA ALA A 51 -3.11 -2.18 -8.34
C ALA A 51 -4.61 -2.18 -8.61
N MET A 52 -5.01 -2.10 -9.87
CA MET A 52 -6.43 -2.10 -10.23
C MET A 52 -7.09 -3.42 -9.84
N ASN A 53 -6.44 -4.54 -10.11
CA ASN A 53 -6.96 -5.86 -9.77
C ASN A 53 -7.05 -6.06 -8.26
N LEU A 54 -6.03 -5.65 -7.52
CA LEU A 54 -6.05 -5.78 -6.06
C LEU A 54 -7.03 -4.80 -5.42
N ARG A 55 -7.28 -3.63 -6.02
CA ARG A 55 -8.29 -2.71 -5.51
C ARG A 55 -9.66 -3.35 -5.51
N GLU A 56 -10.03 -4.04 -6.58
CA GLU A 56 -11.30 -4.76 -6.64
C GLU A 56 -11.37 -5.84 -5.57
N LEU A 57 -10.30 -6.59 -5.42
CA LEU A 57 -10.21 -7.69 -4.46
C LEU A 57 -10.32 -7.17 -3.01
N THR A 58 -9.60 -6.11 -2.68
CA THR A 58 -9.64 -5.53 -1.33
C THR A 58 -11.01 -4.96 -1.00
N ARG A 59 -11.69 -4.36 -1.98
CA ARG A 59 -13.06 -3.87 -1.77
C ARG A 59 -14.02 -5.00 -1.47
N LYS A 60 -13.86 -6.12 -2.14
CA LYS A 60 -14.69 -7.31 -1.93
C LYS A 60 -14.62 -7.80 -0.48
N TYR A 61 -13.43 -7.71 0.13
CA TYR A 61 -13.22 -8.18 1.50
C TYR A 61 -13.20 -7.07 2.55
N GLY A 62 -13.45 -5.84 2.15
CA GLY A 62 -13.44 -4.70 3.07
C GLY A 62 -12.09 -4.40 3.69
N VAL A 63 -11.02 -4.64 2.94
CA VAL A 63 -9.64 -4.45 3.39
C VAL A 63 -9.10 -3.11 2.87
N LYS A 64 -8.37 -2.38 3.73
CA LYS A 64 -7.72 -1.13 3.32
C LYS A 64 -6.58 -1.43 2.38
N PHE A 65 -6.48 -0.67 1.29
CA PHE A 65 -5.48 -0.86 0.25
C PHE A 65 -4.51 0.30 0.19
N ILE A 66 -3.22 -0.01 0.34
CA ILE A 66 -2.14 0.98 0.40
C ILE A 66 -1.17 0.72 -0.75
N ILE A 67 -0.73 1.77 -1.43
CA ILE A 67 0.27 1.68 -2.51
C ILE A 67 1.61 2.16 -1.97
N ASN A 68 2.67 1.40 -2.24
CA ASN A 68 4.02 1.76 -1.84
C ASN A 68 4.63 2.74 -2.84
N ASP A 69 5.10 3.89 -2.37
CA ASP A 69 5.87 4.91 -3.10
C ASP A 69 5.13 5.65 -4.23
N ARG A 70 4.25 5.03 -4.95
CA ARG A 70 3.66 5.59 -6.19
C ARG A 70 2.31 6.26 -5.94
N ILE A 71 2.36 7.57 -5.71
CA ILE A 71 1.14 8.36 -5.47
C ILE A 71 0.23 8.37 -6.70
N ASP A 72 0.82 8.43 -7.91
CA ASP A 72 0.08 8.38 -9.16
C ASP A 72 -0.77 7.10 -9.28
N ILE A 73 -0.17 5.97 -8.95
CA ILE A 73 -0.88 4.69 -8.99
C ILE A 73 -2.00 4.68 -7.94
N ALA A 74 -1.73 5.19 -6.74
CA ALA A 74 -2.74 5.25 -5.68
C ALA A 74 -3.95 6.10 -6.10
N MET A 75 -3.71 7.20 -6.80
CA MET A 75 -4.78 8.06 -7.30
C MET A 75 -5.59 7.36 -8.40
N LEU A 76 -4.91 6.70 -9.33
CA LEU A 76 -5.56 6.03 -10.45
C LEU A 76 -6.43 4.84 -10.03
N CYS A 77 -6.00 4.09 -9.03
CA CYS A 77 -6.77 2.93 -8.55
C CYS A 77 -7.67 3.25 -7.35
N ASP A 78 -7.70 4.50 -6.92
CA ASP A 78 -8.46 4.94 -5.75
C ASP A 78 -8.13 4.12 -4.50
N ALA A 79 -6.83 3.98 -4.22
CA ALA A 79 -6.37 3.30 -3.02
C ALA A 79 -6.76 4.10 -1.76
N ASP A 80 -6.75 3.43 -0.62
CA ASP A 80 -7.04 4.10 0.65
C ASP A 80 -5.88 4.96 1.12
N GLY A 81 -4.68 4.71 0.62
CA GLY A 81 -3.52 5.52 0.98
C GLY A 81 -2.23 5.10 0.31
N VAL A 82 -1.15 5.71 0.76
CA VAL A 82 0.21 5.43 0.26
C VAL A 82 1.16 5.24 1.43
N HIS A 83 2.26 4.54 1.18
CA HIS A 83 3.37 4.42 2.12
C HIS A 83 4.62 5.01 1.46
N LEU A 84 5.26 5.98 2.11
CA LEU A 84 6.39 6.71 1.55
C LEU A 84 7.67 6.45 2.35
N GLY A 85 8.79 6.29 1.64
CA GLY A 85 10.11 6.25 2.25
C GLY A 85 10.71 7.64 2.34
N GLN A 86 11.88 7.76 2.94
CA GLN A 86 12.52 9.06 3.14
C GLN A 86 13.02 9.70 1.83
N SER A 87 13.25 8.89 0.80
CA SER A 87 13.67 9.37 -0.51
C SER A 87 12.51 9.68 -1.46
N ASP A 88 11.28 9.42 -1.03
CA ASP A 88 10.10 9.67 -1.85
C ASP A 88 9.58 11.09 -1.67
N ILE A 89 8.47 11.40 -2.34
CA ILE A 89 7.81 12.69 -2.15
C ILE A 89 7.48 12.86 -0.67
N PRO A 90 7.85 14.00 -0.05
CA PRO A 90 7.54 14.22 1.37
C PRO A 90 6.05 14.11 1.67
N ALA A 91 5.72 13.55 2.82
CA ALA A 91 4.33 13.34 3.24
C ALA A 91 3.50 14.63 3.18
N LYS A 92 4.10 15.75 3.52
CA LYS A 92 3.45 17.06 3.47
C LYS A 92 2.98 17.42 2.07
N GLU A 93 3.82 17.13 1.06
CA GLU A 93 3.48 17.38 -0.34
C GLU A 93 2.48 16.36 -0.86
N ALA A 94 2.62 15.10 -0.45
CA ALA A 94 1.69 14.04 -0.81
C ALA A 94 0.27 14.36 -0.32
N ARG A 95 0.16 14.94 0.88
CA ARG A 95 -1.14 15.29 1.46
C ARG A 95 -1.92 16.26 0.58
N LYS A 96 -1.24 17.10 -0.17
CA LYS A 96 -1.86 18.04 -1.09
C LYS A 96 -2.52 17.32 -2.28
N LEU A 97 -1.93 16.21 -2.71
CA LEU A 97 -2.42 15.43 -3.83
C LEU A 97 -3.53 14.46 -3.43
N ILE A 98 -3.47 13.93 -2.22
CA ILE A 98 -4.42 12.92 -1.75
C ILE A 98 -5.00 13.29 -0.38
N PRO A 99 -5.76 14.40 -0.30
CA PRO A 99 -6.35 14.81 0.98
C PRO A 99 -7.34 13.75 1.48
N GLY A 100 -7.31 13.50 2.78
CA GLY A 100 -8.19 12.52 3.39
C GLY A 100 -7.76 11.06 3.27
N LYS A 101 -6.69 10.79 2.53
CA LYS A 101 -6.16 9.43 2.40
C LYS A 101 -5.12 9.13 3.48
N ILE A 102 -4.86 7.85 3.70
CA ILE A 102 -3.86 7.40 4.66
C ILE A 102 -2.46 7.65 4.09
N ILE A 103 -1.57 8.21 4.89
CA ILE A 103 -0.16 8.35 4.51
C ILE A 103 0.69 7.71 5.58
N GLY A 104 1.39 6.63 5.22
CA GLY A 104 2.37 5.99 6.07
C GLY A 104 3.76 6.43 5.66
N VAL A 105 4.67 6.56 6.62
CA VAL A 105 6.04 6.97 6.36
C VAL A 105 7.01 6.05 7.09
N SER A 106 8.05 5.59 6.37
CA SER A 106 9.12 4.79 6.98
C SER A 106 10.09 5.74 7.69
N CYS A 107 10.33 5.49 8.97
CA CYS A 107 11.23 6.31 9.78
C CYS A 107 12.31 5.44 10.39
N ARG A 108 13.58 5.85 10.26
CA ARG A 108 14.73 5.13 10.83
C ARG A 108 15.32 5.84 12.04
N THR A 109 14.98 7.12 12.24
CA THR A 109 15.49 7.92 13.34
C THR A 109 14.36 8.66 14.02
N VAL A 110 14.63 9.15 15.23
CA VAL A 110 13.67 9.96 15.98
C VAL A 110 13.36 11.26 15.23
N GLU A 111 14.37 11.83 14.59
CA GLU A 111 14.21 13.07 13.81
C GLU A 111 13.27 12.87 12.63
N GLU A 112 13.41 11.76 11.93
CA GLU A 112 12.51 11.42 10.83
C GLU A 112 11.07 11.23 11.32
N ALA A 113 10.91 10.57 12.46
CA ALA A 113 9.59 10.34 13.04
C ALA A 113 8.91 11.64 13.45
N GLU A 114 9.66 12.58 14.02
CA GLU A 114 9.14 13.89 14.40
C GLU A 114 8.71 14.68 13.17
N LYS A 115 9.51 14.63 12.12
CA LYS A 115 9.21 15.31 10.87
C LYS A 115 7.94 14.75 10.21
N ALA A 116 7.72 13.46 10.32
CA ALA A 116 6.54 12.80 9.75
C ALA A 116 5.25 13.25 10.43
N LYS A 117 5.29 13.70 11.67
CA LYS A 117 4.13 14.19 12.40
C LYS A 117 3.66 15.56 11.91
N GLU A 118 4.54 16.30 11.27
CA GLU A 118 4.21 17.61 10.73
C GLU A 118 3.38 17.49 9.46
#